data_ad2a904819c4ba25de98447c11abaeb1
#
_entry.id   ad2a904819c4ba25de98447c11abaeb1
#
_cell.length_a   1.000
_cell.length_b   1.000
_cell.length_c   1.000
_cell.angle_alpha   90.00
_cell.angle_beta   90.00
_cell.angle_gamma   90.00
#
_symmetry.space_group_name_H-M   'P 1'
#
loop_
_entity.id
_entity.type
_entity.pdbx_description
1 polymer ?
#
loop_
_entity_poly.entity_id
_entity_poly.type
_entity_poly.pdbx_seq_one_letter_code
_entity_poly.pdbx_strand_id
1 'polypeptide(L)'
;MQRALQRGLVLLGALALGACDGLVPITPDSSETAIAFPAPDRPVAKVVSTQFSNEDARDERNEAKVVMDLADIRPGMTVADIGAGEGYYTVRLAERVGDDGRVLAQDISRDALERLGRRVERERLENISIKLGELADPQLPADSFDRIFMVHMYHEVTDPYAFLWNMWPALGSGGQIVVVESDSPVGRHGLPHSLLFCEFEAVGYVLVEYIERPDIKGYFARFERGAARTEPDAIRVCEAG
;
A
#
# COMPACT_ATOMS: atom_id res chain seq x y z
N MET A 1 74.64 -22.19 -41.74
CA MET A 1 74.74 -23.56 -42.22
C MET A 1 73.39 -24.27 -41.98
N GLN A 2 72.80 -24.70 -43.09
CA GLN A 2 71.95 -25.84 -43.36
C GLN A 2 70.70 -26.02 -42.45
N ARG A 3 69.50 -25.72 -42.93
CA ARG A 3 68.58 -26.49 -43.78
C ARG A 3 68.06 -27.78 -43.13
N ALA A 4 66.78 -27.84 -42.87
CA ALA A 4 65.93 -28.94 -43.35
C ALA A 4 64.46 -28.57 -43.30
N LEU A 5 63.82 -28.55 -44.46
CA LEU A 5 62.38 -28.58 -44.67
C LEU A 5 61.86 -29.99 -44.30
N GLN A 6 60.73 -30.04 -43.61
CA GLN A 6 59.85 -31.21 -43.70
C GLN A 6 58.38 -30.78 -43.91
N ARG A 7 57.86 -31.21 -45.03
CA ARG A 7 56.52 -31.12 -45.47
C ARG A 7 55.67 -32.16 -44.68
N GLY A 8 54.63 -31.74 -44.05
CA GLY A 8 53.66 -32.63 -43.37
C GLY A 8 52.24 -32.34 -43.85
N LEU A 9 51.64 -33.36 -44.33
CA LEU A 9 50.42 -33.65 -44.99
C LEU A 9 49.20 -33.06 -44.32
N VAL A 10 48.37 -32.32 -45.08
CA VAL A 10 47.07 -31.84 -44.68
C VAL A 10 46.04 -32.95 -44.85
N LEU A 11 45.51 -33.47 -43.76
CA LEU A 11 44.25 -34.27 -43.75
C LEU A 11 43.06 -33.35 -43.56
N LEU A 12 42.23 -33.23 -44.59
CA LEU A 12 40.86 -32.65 -44.49
C LEU A 12 39.96 -33.66 -43.78
N GLY A 13 39.64 -33.36 -42.52
CA GLY A 13 38.55 -34.03 -41.83
C GLY A 13 37.25 -33.25 -42.06
N ALA A 14 36.32 -33.83 -42.77
CA ALA A 14 34.95 -33.29 -42.91
C ALA A 14 34.21 -33.48 -41.59
N LEU A 15 33.95 -32.37 -40.85
CA LEU A 15 32.99 -32.37 -39.75
C LEU A 15 31.58 -32.27 -40.32
N ALA A 16 30.80 -33.32 -40.13
CA ALA A 16 29.35 -33.30 -40.34
C ALA A 16 28.71 -32.44 -39.27
N LEU A 17 28.11 -31.32 -39.64
CA LEU A 17 27.21 -30.51 -38.81
C LEU A 17 25.91 -31.28 -38.64
N GLY A 18 25.72 -31.90 -37.49
CA GLY A 18 24.42 -32.42 -37.05
C GLY A 18 23.49 -31.24 -36.74
N ALA A 19 22.44 -31.11 -37.52
CA ALA A 19 21.35 -30.18 -37.24
C ALA A 19 20.63 -30.63 -35.96
N CYS A 20 20.71 -29.82 -34.90
CA CYS A 20 19.80 -29.92 -33.76
C CYS A 20 18.50 -29.15 -34.11
N ASP A 21 17.57 -29.83 -34.77
CA ASP A 21 16.16 -29.43 -34.78
C ASP A 21 15.55 -29.76 -33.42
N GLY A 22 15.01 -28.74 -32.75
CA GLY A 22 14.30 -28.97 -31.50
C GLY A 22 14.21 -27.76 -30.58
N LEU A 23 14.14 -26.54 -31.12
CA LEU A 23 13.61 -25.41 -30.32
C LEU A 23 12.10 -25.56 -30.28
N VAL A 24 11.61 -26.24 -29.23
CA VAL A 24 10.19 -26.13 -28.82
C VAL A 24 9.99 -24.69 -28.41
N PRO A 25 9.09 -23.93 -29.07
CA PRO A 25 8.77 -22.59 -28.60
C PRO A 25 8.11 -22.72 -27.22
N ILE A 26 8.74 -22.20 -26.19
CA ILE A 26 8.12 -21.98 -24.89
C ILE A 26 7.08 -20.90 -25.15
N THR A 27 5.84 -21.31 -25.43
CA THR A 27 4.70 -20.40 -25.30
C THR A 27 4.58 -20.09 -23.81
N PRO A 28 4.71 -18.83 -23.40
CA PRO A 28 4.36 -18.48 -22.01
C PRO A 28 2.90 -18.87 -21.83
N ASP A 29 2.63 -19.73 -20.86
CA ASP A 29 1.28 -20.02 -20.40
C ASP A 29 0.71 -18.73 -19.80
N SER A 30 0.02 -17.96 -20.64
CA SER A 30 -0.58 -16.67 -20.26
C SER A 30 -1.94 -16.84 -19.61
N SER A 31 -2.18 -17.93 -18.93
CA SER A 31 -3.38 -18.14 -18.11
C SER A 31 -3.09 -18.01 -16.61
N GLU A 32 -2.34 -17.01 -16.21
CA GLU A 32 -2.56 -16.45 -14.88
C GLU A 32 -3.90 -15.70 -14.98
N THR A 33 -4.99 -16.38 -14.63
CA THR A 33 -6.31 -15.77 -14.52
C THR A 33 -6.18 -14.66 -13.49
N ALA A 34 -6.21 -13.40 -13.95
CA ALA A 34 -6.21 -12.25 -13.07
C ALA A 34 -7.30 -12.46 -12.02
N ILE A 35 -6.96 -12.33 -10.75
CA ILE A 35 -7.91 -12.44 -9.65
C ILE A 35 -8.96 -11.34 -9.85
N ALA A 36 -10.23 -11.76 -10.04
CA ALA A 36 -11.33 -10.84 -10.26
C ALA A 36 -11.98 -10.49 -8.92
N PHE A 37 -12.06 -9.21 -8.62
CA PHE A 37 -12.78 -8.67 -7.47
C PHE A 37 -14.12 -8.08 -7.91
N PRO A 38 -15.16 -8.09 -7.07
CA PRO A 38 -16.39 -7.41 -7.39
C PRO A 38 -16.19 -5.89 -7.44
N ALA A 39 -16.88 -5.23 -8.37
CA ALA A 39 -16.89 -3.77 -8.41
C ALA A 39 -17.67 -3.21 -7.19
N PRO A 40 -17.22 -2.12 -6.56
CA PRO A 40 -17.96 -1.49 -5.47
C PRO A 40 -19.24 -0.84 -5.97
N ASP A 41 -20.30 -0.87 -5.15
CA ASP A 41 -21.54 -0.13 -5.40
C ASP A 41 -21.53 1.20 -4.64
N ARG A 42 -20.57 2.06 -4.96
CA ARG A 42 -20.45 3.41 -4.45
C ARG A 42 -19.72 4.33 -5.42
N PRO A 43 -20.00 5.63 -5.40
CA PRO A 43 -19.15 6.59 -6.11
C PRO A 43 -17.74 6.58 -5.52
N VAL A 44 -16.78 7.06 -6.31
CA VAL A 44 -15.41 7.29 -5.87
C VAL A 44 -15.14 8.78 -5.91
N ALA A 45 -14.61 9.33 -4.84
CA ALA A 45 -14.20 10.73 -4.82
C ALA A 45 -12.97 10.93 -5.73
N LYS A 46 -12.87 12.11 -6.33
CA LYS A 46 -11.67 12.43 -7.10
C LYS A 46 -10.49 12.60 -6.14
N VAL A 47 -9.35 12.05 -6.51
CA VAL A 47 -8.10 12.30 -5.79
C VAL A 47 -7.82 13.80 -5.77
N VAL A 48 -7.85 14.41 -4.60
CA VAL A 48 -7.63 15.85 -4.40
C VAL A 48 -6.55 16.02 -3.34
N SER A 49 -5.31 15.84 -3.72
CA SER A 49 -4.15 15.90 -2.83
C SER A 49 -3.96 17.22 -2.05
N THR A 50 -4.71 18.26 -2.38
CA THR A 50 -4.47 19.62 -1.84
C THR A 50 -5.55 20.14 -0.88
N GLN A 51 -6.73 19.55 -0.83
CA GLN A 51 -7.84 20.11 -0.05
C GLN A 51 -7.70 19.91 1.48
N PHE A 52 -6.95 18.90 1.91
CA PHE A 52 -6.69 18.62 3.33
C PHE A 52 -5.28 19.00 3.79
N SER A 53 -4.49 19.60 2.92
CA SER A 53 -3.06 19.89 3.15
C SER A 53 -2.77 21.15 3.99
N ASN A 54 -3.77 21.75 4.62
CA ASN A 54 -3.49 22.80 5.59
C ASN A 54 -3.06 22.17 6.92
N GLU A 55 -1.75 21.88 7.04
CA GLU A 55 -1.16 21.29 8.22
C GLU A 55 -1.46 22.13 9.48
N ASP A 56 -1.38 23.45 9.38
CA ASP A 56 -1.65 24.36 10.51
C ASP A 56 -3.07 24.14 11.07
N ALA A 57 -4.08 24.04 10.19
CA ALA A 57 -5.46 23.81 10.62
C ALA A 57 -5.68 22.41 11.22
N ARG A 58 -4.87 21.42 10.83
CA ARG A 58 -4.89 20.07 11.42
C ARG A 58 -4.17 20.08 12.78
N ASP A 59 -3.07 20.79 12.88
CA ASP A 59 -2.31 20.95 14.12
C ASP A 59 -3.06 21.75 15.17
N GLU A 60 -3.81 22.80 14.80
CA GLU A 60 -4.73 23.52 15.71
C GLU A 60 -5.74 22.59 16.38
N ARG A 61 -6.14 21.51 15.72
CA ARG A 61 -7.03 20.47 16.27
C ARG A 61 -6.28 19.34 16.97
N ASN A 62 -4.95 19.39 16.99
CA ASN A 62 -4.10 18.29 17.45
C ASN A 62 -4.40 16.94 16.76
N GLU A 63 -4.86 16.95 15.51
CA GLU A 63 -5.40 15.79 14.82
C GLU A 63 -4.45 14.60 14.85
N ALA A 64 -3.22 14.75 14.34
CA ALA A 64 -2.27 13.65 14.31
C ALA A 64 -1.93 13.13 15.71
N LYS A 65 -1.74 14.02 16.70
CA LYS A 65 -1.48 13.60 18.08
C LYS A 65 -2.59 12.74 18.63
N VAL A 66 -3.83 13.20 18.48
CA VAL A 66 -5.02 12.51 18.99
C VAL A 66 -5.18 11.13 18.30
N VAL A 67 -5.05 11.08 16.98
CA VAL A 67 -5.17 9.82 16.23
C VAL A 67 -4.06 8.84 16.59
N MET A 68 -2.81 9.30 16.72
CA MET A 68 -1.69 8.46 17.14
C MET A 68 -1.85 7.95 18.58
N ASP A 69 -2.43 8.74 19.48
CA ASP A 69 -2.73 8.31 20.85
C ASP A 69 -3.81 7.22 20.86
N LEU A 70 -4.90 7.38 20.09
CA LEU A 70 -5.95 6.38 19.91
C LEU A 70 -5.43 5.09 19.25
N ALA A 71 -4.53 5.23 18.28
CA ALA A 71 -3.89 4.10 17.61
C ALA A 71 -2.83 3.40 18.47
N ASP A 72 -2.54 3.92 19.66
CA ASP A 72 -1.51 3.41 20.59
C ASP A 72 -0.13 3.30 19.92
N ILE A 73 0.29 4.39 19.24
CA ILE A 73 1.60 4.43 18.59
C ILE A 73 2.70 4.62 19.62
N ARG A 74 3.65 3.68 19.65
CA ARG A 74 4.75 3.61 20.61
C ARG A 74 6.10 3.62 19.90
N PRO A 75 7.18 4.04 20.60
CA PRO A 75 8.54 3.89 20.10
C PRO A 75 8.86 2.45 19.68
N GLY A 76 9.60 2.30 18.60
CA GLY A 76 10.01 1.03 18.03
C GLY A 76 9.01 0.37 17.07
N MET A 77 7.78 0.90 16.94
CA MET A 77 6.79 0.35 16.00
C MET A 77 7.18 0.56 14.53
N THR A 78 6.74 -0.38 13.68
CA THR A 78 6.77 -0.23 12.22
C THR A 78 5.38 0.12 11.72
N VAL A 79 5.26 1.27 11.06
CA VAL A 79 3.98 1.86 10.65
C VAL A 79 3.99 2.16 9.16
N ALA A 80 2.85 1.92 8.47
CA ALA A 80 2.62 2.40 7.12
C ALA A 80 1.67 3.61 7.14
N ASP A 81 1.96 4.62 6.34
CA ASP A 81 1.11 5.79 6.06
C ASP A 81 0.69 5.72 4.59
N ILE A 82 -0.56 5.34 4.34
CA ILE A 82 -1.11 5.11 3.01
C ILE A 82 -1.87 6.36 2.54
N GLY A 83 -1.59 6.79 1.31
CA GLY A 83 -2.04 8.10 0.83
C GLY A 83 -1.30 9.22 1.56
N ALA A 84 0.00 9.03 1.77
CA ALA A 84 0.84 9.89 2.60
C ALA A 84 0.90 11.36 2.12
N GLY A 85 0.63 11.60 0.83
CA GLY A 85 0.69 12.93 0.25
C GLY A 85 2.04 13.62 0.46
N GLU A 86 2.02 14.81 1.06
CA GLU A 86 3.24 15.57 1.40
C GLU A 86 3.77 15.24 2.81
N GLY A 87 3.22 14.22 3.48
CA GLY A 87 3.78 13.63 4.70
C GLY A 87 3.29 14.24 6.01
N TYR A 88 2.07 14.74 6.07
CA TYR A 88 1.53 15.28 7.32
C TYR A 88 1.59 14.27 8.47
N TYR A 89 1.07 13.04 8.24
CA TYR A 89 1.19 11.96 9.23
C TYR A 89 2.58 11.34 9.22
N THR A 90 3.19 11.14 8.06
CA THR A 90 4.50 10.48 7.92
C THR A 90 5.55 11.03 8.88
N VAL A 91 5.74 12.37 8.90
CA VAL A 91 6.78 12.98 9.73
C VAL A 91 6.45 12.89 11.23
N ARG A 92 5.17 13.01 11.59
CA ARG A 92 4.72 12.92 13.00
C ARG A 92 4.76 11.48 13.53
N LEU A 93 4.48 10.50 12.66
CA LEU A 93 4.66 9.08 12.95
C LEU A 93 6.14 8.76 13.13
N ALA A 94 7.02 9.26 12.26
CA ALA A 94 8.46 9.06 12.36
C ALA A 94 9.04 9.57 13.68
N GLU A 95 8.61 10.75 14.10
CA GLU A 95 8.97 11.30 15.41
C GLU A 95 8.43 10.43 16.56
N ARG A 96 7.17 9.97 16.46
CA ARG A 96 6.52 9.19 17.51
C ARG A 96 7.12 7.80 17.69
N VAL A 97 7.46 7.10 16.59
CA VAL A 97 8.07 5.77 16.66
C VAL A 97 9.56 5.83 17.01
N GLY A 98 10.21 6.98 16.80
CA GLY A 98 11.62 7.22 17.13
C GLY A 98 12.60 6.42 16.26
N ASP A 99 13.88 6.47 16.63
CA ASP A 99 15.00 5.94 15.83
C ASP A 99 14.94 4.41 15.65
N ASP A 100 14.40 3.70 16.62
CA ASP A 100 14.23 2.24 16.57
C ASP A 100 12.99 1.81 15.77
N GLY A 101 12.04 2.72 15.52
CA GLY A 101 10.85 2.49 14.71
C GLY A 101 11.07 2.78 13.23
N ARG A 102 10.08 2.44 12.40
CA ARG A 102 10.12 2.68 10.94
C ARG A 102 8.77 3.17 10.45
N VAL A 103 8.81 4.06 9.46
CA VAL A 103 7.61 4.50 8.74
C VAL A 103 7.79 4.24 7.26
N LEU A 104 6.81 3.57 6.65
CA LEU A 104 6.69 3.46 5.20
C LEU A 104 5.59 4.41 4.74
N ALA A 105 5.96 5.45 4.03
CA ALA A 105 5.04 6.37 3.37
C ALA A 105 4.74 5.88 1.96
N GLN A 106 3.46 5.62 1.68
CA GLN A 106 3.02 5.14 0.38
C GLN A 106 2.00 6.11 -0.22
N ASP A 107 2.12 6.38 -1.52
CA ASP A 107 1.15 7.14 -2.30
C ASP A 107 1.16 6.68 -3.76
N ILE A 108 0.09 6.94 -4.50
CA ILE A 108 0.02 6.67 -5.94
C ILE A 108 0.55 7.85 -6.78
N SER A 109 0.71 9.01 -6.17
CA SER A 109 1.19 10.25 -6.81
C SER A 109 2.71 10.39 -6.71
N ARG A 110 3.42 10.23 -7.83
CA ARG A 110 4.87 10.48 -7.89
C ARG A 110 5.24 11.88 -7.43
N ASP A 111 4.47 12.87 -7.86
CA ASP A 111 4.74 14.27 -7.52
C ASP A 111 4.61 14.53 -6.02
N ALA A 112 3.64 13.90 -5.35
CA ALA A 112 3.51 13.98 -3.90
C ALA A 112 4.71 13.30 -3.20
N LEU A 113 5.08 12.10 -3.63
CA LEU A 113 6.22 11.37 -3.07
C LEU A 113 7.56 12.09 -3.30
N GLU A 114 7.74 12.78 -4.44
CA GLU A 114 8.92 13.62 -4.67
C GLU A 114 8.98 14.81 -3.71
N ARG A 115 7.84 15.45 -3.42
CA ARG A 115 7.77 16.53 -2.43
C ARG A 115 8.06 15.99 -1.03
N LEU A 116 7.48 14.85 -0.68
CA LEU A 116 7.77 14.16 0.58
C LEU A 116 9.25 13.80 0.70
N GLY A 117 9.87 13.25 -0.36
CA GLY A 117 11.29 12.92 -0.38
C GLY A 117 12.18 14.12 -0.06
N ARG A 118 11.89 15.26 -0.70
CA ARG A 118 12.61 16.53 -0.39
C ARG A 118 12.38 16.99 1.05
N ARG A 119 11.19 16.74 1.62
CA ARG A 119 10.90 17.03 3.02
C ARG A 119 11.71 16.15 3.95
N VAL A 120 11.69 14.84 3.73
CA VAL A 120 12.44 13.84 4.52
C VAL A 120 13.94 14.16 4.54
N GLU A 121 14.51 14.50 3.38
CA GLU A 121 15.92 14.86 3.26
C GLU A 121 16.23 16.19 4.01
N ARG A 122 15.42 17.22 3.82
CA ARG A 122 15.58 18.52 4.49
C ARG A 122 15.48 18.41 6.01
N GLU A 123 14.56 17.60 6.51
CA GLU A 123 14.27 17.40 7.94
C GLU A 123 15.13 16.27 8.55
N ARG A 124 15.95 15.58 7.74
CA ARG A 124 16.88 14.49 8.15
C ARG A 124 16.17 13.35 8.89
N LEU A 125 15.06 12.91 8.36
CA LEU A 125 14.24 11.82 8.92
C LEU A 125 14.73 10.47 8.38
N GLU A 126 15.61 9.80 9.12
CA GLU A 126 16.32 8.60 8.66
C GLU A 126 15.50 7.31 8.81
N ASN A 127 14.37 7.36 9.52
CA ASN A 127 13.49 6.22 9.78
C ASN A 127 12.27 6.14 8.84
N ILE A 128 12.26 6.92 7.74
CA ILE A 128 11.21 6.94 6.73
C ILE A 128 11.66 6.26 5.44
N SER A 129 10.84 5.38 4.90
CA SER A 129 10.94 4.83 3.55
C SER A 129 9.76 5.32 2.71
N ILE A 130 9.99 5.58 1.42
CA ILE A 130 8.97 6.08 0.50
C ILE A 130 8.71 5.05 -0.58
N LYS A 131 7.44 4.77 -0.87
CA LYS A 131 7.04 3.77 -1.86
C LYS A 131 5.90 4.27 -2.73
N LEU A 132 6.04 4.09 -4.04
CA LEU A 132 4.95 4.24 -4.99
C LEU A 132 4.07 2.98 -4.93
N GLY A 133 2.78 3.16 -4.73
CA GLY A 133 1.78 2.09 -4.80
C GLY A 133 0.96 2.13 -6.08
N GLU A 134 0.00 1.23 -6.18
CA GLU A 134 -0.97 1.15 -7.27
C GLU A 134 -2.40 1.34 -6.73
N LEU A 135 -3.36 1.64 -7.62
CA LEU A 135 -4.74 1.96 -7.24
C LEU A 135 -5.44 0.83 -6.45
N ALA A 136 -5.20 -0.43 -6.83
CA ALA A 136 -5.81 -1.60 -6.21
C ALA A 136 -4.85 -2.37 -5.30
N ASP A 137 -3.57 -1.93 -5.20
CA ASP A 137 -2.55 -2.60 -4.41
C ASP A 137 -1.57 -1.59 -3.81
N PRO A 138 -1.55 -1.41 -2.49
CA PRO A 138 -0.56 -0.54 -1.85
C PRO A 138 0.86 -1.10 -1.91
N GLN A 139 1.04 -2.36 -2.37
CA GLN A 139 2.32 -3.05 -2.55
C GLN A 139 3.18 -3.10 -1.27
N LEU A 140 2.55 -3.31 -0.15
CA LEU A 140 3.21 -3.37 1.14
C LEU A 140 3.93 -4.71 1.36
N PRO A 141 5.10 -4.72 2.02
CA PRO A 141 5.75 -5.96 2.42
C PRO A 141 4.90 -6.74 3.42
N ALA A 142 4.88 -8.07 3.28
CA ALA A 142 4.11 -8.95 4.16
C ALA A 142 4.68 -8.96 5.60
N ASP A 143 3.81 -9.22 6.58
CA ASP A 143 4.11 -9.39 8.01
C ASP A 143 5.01 -8.29 8.61
N SER A 144 4.81 -7.04 8.18
CA SER A 144 5.75 -5.96 8.44
C SER A 144 5.22 -4.88 9.38
N PHE A 145 3.91 -4.67 9.47
CA PHE A 145 3.38 -3.48 10.13
C PHE A 145 2.60 -3.78 11.40
N ASP A 146 2.92 -3.01 12.45
CA ASP A 146 2.13 -2.93 13.69
C ASP A 146 0.87 -2.09 13.47
N ARG A 147 0.99 -1.03 12.63
CA ARG A 147 -0.14 -0.16 12.26
C ARG A 147 -0.05 0.25 10.79
N ILE A 148 -1.19 0.28 10.13
CA ILE A 148 -1.35 0.85 8.78
C ILE A 148 -2.37 1.97 8.88
N PHE A 149 -1.96 3.19 8.54
CA PHE A 149 -2.80 4.39 8.57
C PHE A 149 -3.40 4.68 7.20
N MET A 150 -4.68 4.96 7.18
CA MET A 150 -5.43 5.51 6.06
C MET A 150 -6.23 6.70 6.55
N VAL A 151 -5.73 7.91 6.34
CA VAL A 151 -6.33 9.13 6.89
C VAL A 151 -6.82 10.03 5.77
N HIS A 152 -8.13 10.21 5.71
CA HIS A 152 -8.82 11.04 4.70
C HIS A 152 -8.47 10.64 3.25
N MET A 153 -8.32 9.35 2.98
CA MET A 153 -7.97 8.85 1.65
C MET A 153 -8.80 7.65 1.18
N TYR A 154 -9.39 6.87 2.09
CA TYR A 154 -10.05 5.62 1.70
C TYR A 154 -11.28 5.85 0.81
N HIS A 155 -11.95 6.98 0.92
CA HIS A 155 -13.04 7.39 0.04
C HIS A 155 -12.61 7.62 -1.44
N GLU A 156 -11.30 7.71 -1.70
CA GLU A 156 -10.71 7.86 -3.03
C GLU A 156 -10.31 6.50 -3.66
N VAL A 157 -10.35 5.40 -2.89
CA VAL A 157 -9.99 4.06 -3.38
C VAL A 157 -11.05 3.56 -4.36
N THR A 158 -10.63 3.27 -5.59
CA THR A 158 -11.50 2.83 -6.70
C THR A 158 -11.93 1.39 -6.57
N ASP A 159 -11.05 0.53 -6.08
CA ASP A 159 -11.22 -0.92 -5.96
C ASP A 159 -11.01 -1.38 -4.52
N PRO A 160 -11.94 -1.01 -3.58
CA PRO A 160 -11.73 -1.19 -2.15
C PRO A 160 -11.51 -2.65 -1.75
N TYR A 161 -12.21 -3.59 -2.38
CA TYR A 161 -12.07 -5.02 -2.07
C TYR A 161 -10.71 -5.56 -2.47
N ALA A 162 -10.21 -5.22 -3.66
CA ALA A 162 -8.87 -5.59 -4.10
C ALA A 162 -7.80 -4.93 -3.22
N PHE A 163 -7.96 -3.64 -2.92
CA PHE A 163 -7.05 -2.87 -2.10
C PHE A 163 -6.91 -3.45 -0.69
N LEU A 164 -8.01 -3.69 0.00
CA LEU A 164 -8.05 -4.30 1.32
C LEU A 164 -7.49 -5.73 1.31
N TRP A 165 -7.82 -6.49 0.26
CA TRP A 165 -7.37 -7.87 0.09
C TRP A 165 -5.84 -7.93 -0.09
N ASN A 166 -5.27 -7.06 -0.92
CA ASN A 166 -3.83 -6.96 -1.14
C ASN A 166 -3.08 -6.42 0.09
N MET A 167 -3.73 -5.59 0.90
CA MET A 167 -3.15 -5.07 2.14
C MET A 167 -3.11 -6.10 3.29
N TRP A 168 -3.98 -7.10 3.24
CA TRP A 168 -4.11 -8.10 4.30
C TRP A 168 -2.80 -8.76 4.76
N PRO A 169 -1.92 -9.21 3.83
CA PRO A 169 -0.66 -9.85 4.24
C PRO A 169 0.31 -8.92 4.96
N ALA A 170 0.16 -7.61 4.80
CA ALA A 170 1.12 -6.63 5.31
C ALA A 170 1.10 -6.46 6.83
N LEU A 171 -0.03 -6.76 7.48
CA LEU A 171 -0.14 -6.70 8.95
C LEU A 171 0.72 -7.78 9.61
N GLY A 172 1.54 -7.37 10.55
CA GLY A 172 2.24 -8.26 11.46
C GLY A 172 1.30 -8.94 12.47
N SER A 173 1.85 -9.74 13.36
CA SER A 173 1.09 -10.35 14.45
C SER A 173 0.52 -9.27 15.38
N GLY A 174 -0.81 -9.22 15.53
CA GLY A 174 -1.50 -8.16 16.29
C GLY A 174 -1.49 -6.78 15.61
N GLY A 175 -1.08 -6.72 14.34
CA GLY A 175 -1.12 -5.51 13.53
C GLY A 175 -2.55 -5.07 13.27
N GLN A 176 -2.76 -3.75 13.17
CA GLN A 176 -4.08 -3.15 12.98
C GLN A 176 -4.06 -2.04 11.94
N ILE A 177 -5.21 -1.87 11.27
CA ILE A 177 -5.45 -0.78 10.34
C ILE A 177 -6.17 0.33 11.09
N VAL A 178 -5.71 1.55 10.92
CA VAL A 178 -6.30 2.78 11.46
C VAL A 178 -6.89 3.58 10.32
N VAL A 179 -8.18 3.86 10.39
CA VAL A 179 -8.88 4.68 9.40
C VAL A 179 -9.43 5.93 10.10
N VAL A 180 -9.19 7.07 9.49
CA VAL A 180 -9.83 8.34 9.87
C VAL A 180 -10.53 8.90 8.65
N GLU A 181 -11.83 9.10 8.76
CA GLU A 181 -12.65 9.62 7.66
C GLU A 181 -13.71 10.60 8.17
N SER A 182 -14.21 11.44 7.26
CA SER A 182 -15.39 12.25 7.51
C SER A 182 -16.64 11.41 7.34
N ASP A 183 -17.55 11.42 8.31
CA ASP A 183 -18.84 10.74 8.20
C ASP A 183 -19.80 11.56 7.30
N SER A 184 -19.54 11.49 6.02
CA SER A 184 -20.28 12.20 4.98
C SER A 184 -20.32 11.40 3.69
N PRO A 185 -21.25 11.71 2.76
CA PRO A 185 -21.30 11.04 1.47
C PRO A 185 -19.98 11.11 0.72
N VAL A 186 -19.62 10.03 0.01
CA VAL A 186 -18.38 9.91 -0.76
C VAL A 186 -18.16 11.08 -1.73
N GLY A 187 -19.23 11.53 -2.41
CA GLY A 187 -19.16 12.70 -3.30
C GLY A 187 -18.85 14.03 -2.61
N ARG A 188 -18.75 14.07 -1.28
CA ARG A 188 -18.34 15.21 -0.46
C ARG A 188 -17.05 14.95 0.32
N HIS A 189 -16.18 14.10 -0.22
CA HIS A 189 -14.90 13.71 0.38
C HIS A 189 -15.06 13.17 1.81
N GLY A 190 -15.89 12.15 1.95
CA GLY A 190 -16.05 11.38 3.17
C GLY A 190 -16.50 9.98 2.85
N LEU A 191 -16.68 9.18 3.88
CA LEU A 191 -17.21 7.83 3.77
C LEU A 191 -18.12 7.57 4.98
N PRO A 192 -19.40 7.20 4.77
CA PRO A 192 -20.23 6.76 5.88
C PRO A 192 -19.59 5.60 6.61
N HIS A 193 -19.52 5.66 7.94
CA HIS A 193 -18.87 4.62 8.74
C HIS A 193 -19.50 3.23 8.52
N SER A 194 -20.82 3.17 8.27
CA SER A 194 -21.51 1.90 7.99
C SER A 194 -20.99 1.23 6.72
N LEU A 195 -20.66 2.01 5.68
CA LEU A 195 -20.09 1.51 4.44
C LEU A 195 -18.65 1.04 4.65
N LEU A 196 -17.83 1.82 5.38
CA LEU A 196 -16.48 1.41 5.76
C LEU A 196 -16.49 0.05 6.46
N PHE A 197 -17.36 -0.12 7.46
CA PHE A 197 -17.41 -1.36 8.23
C PHE A 197 -17.79 -2.54 7.34
N CYS A 198 -18.79 -2.37 6.48
CA CYS A 198 -19.21 -3.39 5.54
C CYS A 198 -18.06 -3.80 4.61
N GLU A 199 -17.37 -2.86 3.97
CA GLU A 199 -16.28 -3.16 3.04
C GLU A 199 -15.12 -3.90 3.71
N PHE A 200 -14.73 -3.50 4.93
CA PHE A 200 -13.69 -4.18 5.70
C PHE A 200 -14.13 -5.59 6.13
N GLU A 201 -15.34 -5.74 6.64
CA GLU A 201 -15.90 -7.03 7.05
C GLU A 201 -16.05 -7.98 5.85
N ALA A 202 -16.46 -7.47 4.68
CA ALA A 202 -16.60 -8.27 3.47
C ALA A 202 -15.28 -8.95 3.05
N VAL A 203 -14.14 -8.32 3.31
CA VAL A 203 -12.80 -8.88 3.04
C VAL A 203 -12.32 -9.78 4.19
N GLY A 204 -12.92 -9.67 5.37
CA GLY A 204 -12.61 -10.52 6.53
C GLY A 204 -11.94 -9.79 7.70
N TYR A 205 -11.80 -8.46 7.64
CA TYR A 205 -11.35 -7.68 8.80
C TYR A 205 -12.43 -7.58 9.86
N VAL A 206 -12.01 -7.38 11.10
CA VAL A 206 -12.89 -7.22 12.26
C VAL A 206 -12.70 -5.82 12.85
N LEU A 207 -13.80 -5.12 13.09
CA LEU A 207 -13.79 -3.84 13.78
C LEU A 207 -13.37 -4.04 15.25
N VAL A 208 -12.31 -3.36 15.66
CA VAL A 208 -11.82 -3.36 17.05
C VAL A 208 -12.37 -2.18 17.82
N GLU A 209 -12.43 -1.01 17.17
CA GLU A 209 -12.82 0.22 17.82
C GLU A 209 -13.42 1.22 16.82
N TYR A 210 -14.43 1.94 17.26
CA TYR A 210 -15.01 3.06 16.54
C TYR A 210 -15.29 4.21 17.51
N ILE A 211 -14.85 5.41 17.14
CA ILE A 211 -15.03 6.62 17.95
C ILE A 211 -15.42 7.78 17.02
N GLU A 212 -16.59 8.37 17.26
CA GLU A 212 -16.93 9.64 16.63
C GLU A 212 -16.01 10.75 17.14
N ARG A 213 -15.45 11.53 16.21
CA ARG A 213 -14.46 12.58 16.49
C ARG A 213 -14.83 13.88 15.77
N PRO A 214 -15.89 14.57 16.22
CA PRO A 214 -16.28 15.84 15.62
C PRO A 214 -15.22 16.94 15.76
N ASP A 215 -14.33 16.84 16.73
CA ASP A 215 -13.18 17.74 16.93
C ASP A 215 -12.16 17.67 15.79
N ILE A 216 -11.99 16.50 15.17
CA ILE A 216 -11.18 16.31 13.96
C ILE A 216 -12.03 16.18 12.68
N LYS A 217 -13.32 16.52 12.77
CA LYS A 217 -14.29 16.52 11.66
C LYS A 217 -14.58 15.14 11.04
N GLY A 218 -14.59 14.10 11.85
CA GLY A 218 -14.81 12.76 11.33
C GLY A 218 -14.97 11.71 12.43
N TYR A 219 -14.50 10.54 12.12
CA TYR A 219 -14.44 9.41 13.02
C TYR A 219 -13.08 8.72 12.93
N PHE A 220 -12.76 7.97 13.96
CA PHE A 220 -11.66 7.03 14.04
C PHE A 220 -12.22 5.61 14.05
N ALA A 221 -11.66 4.73 13.23
CA ALA A 221 -11.96 3.30 13.25
C ALA A 221 -10.67 2.48 13.21
N ARG A 222 -10.66 1.36 13.91
CA ARG A 222 -9.53 0.47 13.99
C ARG A 222 -9.97 -0.96 13.71
N PHE A 223 -9.25 -1.64 12.82
CA PHE A 223 -9.54 -2.99 12.38
C PHE A 223 -8.34 -3.90 12.57
N GLU A 224 -8.61 -5.19 12.74
CA GLU A 224 -7.60 -6.23 12.73
C GLU A 224 -7.98 -7.35 11.75
N ARG A 225 -7.05 -8.24 11.45
CA ARG A 225 -7.37 -9.42 10.65
C ARG A 225 -8.30 -10.34 11.43
N GLY A 226 -9.39 -10.77 10.78
CA GLY A 226 -10.24 -11.84 11.30
C GLY A 226 -9.56 -13.21 11.19
N ALA A 227 -10.33 -14.26 11.37
CA ALA A 227 -9.82 -15.65 11.35
C ALA A 227 -9.29 -16.06 9.96
N ALA A 228 -9.87 -15.54 8.89
CA ALA A 228 -9.46 -15.80 7.52
C ALA A 228 -9.85 -14.62 6.61
N ARG A 229 -9.07 -14.43 5.55
CA ARG A 229 -9.41 -13.50 4.46
C ARG A 229 -10.45 -14.15 3.57
N THR A 230 -11.49 -13.40 3.17
CA THR A 230 -12.52 -13.86 2.24
C THR A 230 -11.93 -14.06 0.85
N GLU A 231 -12.21 -15.17 0.21
CA GLU A 231 -11.80 -15.38 -1.19
C GLU A 231 -12.48 -14.36 -2.11
N PRO A 232 -11.80 -13.86 -3.15
CA PRO A 232 -12.29 -12.75 -3.98
C PRO A 232 -13.67 -12.98 -4.60
N ASP A 233 -13.97 -14.20 -5.02
CA ASP A 233 -15.27 -14.60 -5.61
C ASP A 233 -16.39 -14.75 -4.56
N ALA A 234 -16.04 -14.81 -3.28
CA ALA A 234 -16.99 -14.89 -2.17
C ALA A 234 -17.27 -13.52 -1.52
N ILE A 235 -16.55 -12.46 -1.91
CA ILE A 235 -16.74 -11.11 -1.38
C ILE A 235 -18.12 -10.58 -1.79
N ARG A 236 -18.91 -10.15 -0.82
CA ARG A 236 -20.21 -9.52 -1.04
C ARG A 236 -20.05 -8.02 -1.16
N VAL A 237 -20.68 -7.45 -2.19
CA VAL A 237 -20.69 -6.00 -2.42
C VAL A 237 -21.53 -5.31 -1.35
N CYS A 238 -21.00 -4.25 -0.79
CA CYS A 238 -21.69 -3.38 0.15
C CYS A 238 -22.46 -2.30 -0.60
N GLU A 239 -23.72 -2.08 -0.23
CA GLU A 239 -24.55 -1.04 -0.82
C GLU A 239 -24.25 0.31 -0.16
N ALA A 240 -24.04 1.35 -0.98
CA ALA A 240 -24.03 2.72 -0.50
C ALA A 240 -25.46 3.09 -0.14
N GLY A 241 -25.75 3.21 1.16
CA GLY A 241 -27.06 3.60 1.67
C GLY A 241 -27.49 5.03 1.30
#